data_4ce29e13db66319bebdf1e6d868c62b5
#
_entry.id   4ce29e13db66319bebdf1e6d868c62b5
#
_cell.length_a   1.000
_cell.length_b   1.000
_cell.length_c   1.000
_cell.angle_alpha   90.00
_cell.angle_beta   90.00
_cell.angle_gamma   90.00
#
_symmetry.space_group_name_H-M   'P 1'
#
loop_
_entity.id
_entity.type
_entity.pdbx_description
1 polymer ?
#
loop_
_entity_poly.entity_id
_entity_poly.type
_entity_poly.pdbx_seq_one_letter_code
_entity_poly.pdbx_strand_id
1 'polypeptide(L)'
;MRILPNLVKVFSIAAVVVAVGVGSAADAQVMKDGKLHLRFAIAPLRPTPEITVKEFDPLFKYVAAELGATYTLVSPESWAAISVAMTNGHVDVGWLGPWGYVLAHKNSGAEVIATAKYRGKPLYHAMIEGRPGLPIKKWPEDAKGLKLSLSDRGNTSGWLIPYSYFVSQGIDPAKFFEYREGATFGNNVMMIQQGLSDLGSNMDRGRYGMIEAGEIDPKKVKVYWTSNPLPNDAITVPKGFNSELKTKIQKILVSLSEEKAQSMMGAGYNGFVPATNDDYEPIEAAGKVAKLF
;
A
#
# COMPACT_ATOMS: atom_id res chain seq x y z
N MET A 1 -65.15 -2.51 -65.56
CA MET A 1 -64.65 -2.48 -64.20
C MET A 1 -63.22 -2.96 -64.23
N ARG A 2 -62.24 -2.01 -64.24
CA ARG A 2 -60.82 -2.30 -64.44
C ARG A 2 -60.17 -2.20 -63.06
N ILE A 3 -59.54 -3.27 -62.62
CA ILE A 3 -58.78 -3.35 -61.39
C ILE A 3 -57.29 -3.03 -61.67
N LEU A 4 -56.75 -1.97 -61.10
CA LEU A 4 -55.35 -1.60 -61.14
C LEU A 4 -54.53 -2.38 -60.08
N PRO A 5 -53.36 -2.88 -60.40
CA PRO A 5 -52.48 -3.52 -59.33
C PRO A 5 -51.63 -2.47 -58.61
N ASN A 6 -51.62 -2.56 -57.27
CA ASN A 6 -50.77 -1.78 -56.37
C ASN A 6 -49.29 -2.16 -56.54
N LEU A 7 -48.44 -1.20 -56.84
CA LEU A 7 -46.97 -1.32 -56.77
C LEU A 7 -46.51 -1.14 -55.38
N VAL A 8 -46.02 -2.22 -54.74
CA VAL A 8 -45.32 -2.16 -53.47
C VAL A 8 -43.85 -1.78 -53.74
N LYS A 9 -43.44 -0.58 -53.30
CA LYS A 9 -42.04 -0.16 -53.27
C LYS A 9 -41.35 -0.78 -52.06
N VAL A 10 -40.44 -1.71 -52.34
CA VAL A 10 -39.52 -2.25 -51.34
C VAL A 10 -38.39 -1.24 -51.10
N PHE A 11 -38.38 -0.60 -49.95
CA PHE A 11 -37.22 0.21 -49.48
C PHE A 11 -36.18 -0.74 -48.89
N SER A 12 -35.06 -0.93 -49.57
CA SER A 12 -33.88 -1.59 -49.01
C SER A 12 -33.19 -0.63 -48.02
N ILE A 13 -33.31 -0.92 -46.71
CA ILE A 13 -32.55 -0.25 -45.66
C ILE A 13 -31.17 -0.90 -45.64
N ALA A 14 -30.16 -0.22 -46.14
CA ALA A 14 -28.75 -0.59 -45.94
C ALA A 14 -28.39 -0.33 -44.50
N ALA A 15 -28.24 -1.39 -43.70
CA ALA A 15 -27.71 -1.30 -42.34
C ALA A 15 -26.22 -0.97 -42.43
N VAL A 16 -25.87 0.29 -42.12
CA VAL A 16 -24.48 0.67 -41.86
C VAL A 16 -24.10 0.11 -40.49
N VAL A 17 -23.37 -0.99 -40.47
CA VAL A 17 -22.73 -1.51 -39.23
C VAL A 17 -21.56 -0.60 -38.91
N VAL A 18 -21.79 0.38 -38.04
CA VAL A 18 -20.67 1.11 -37.38
C VAL A 18 -20.03 0.13 -36.43
N ALA A 19 -18.88 -0.41 -36.79
CA ALA A 19 -18.04 -1.15 -35.89
C ALA A 19 -17.49 -0.16 -34.81
N VAL A 20 -18.22 -0.02 -33.72
CA VAL A 20 -17.70 0.60 -32.52
C VAL A 20 -16.66 -0.36 -31.99
N GLY A 21 -15.38 -0.04 -32.24
CA GLY A 21 -14.28 -0.75 -31.60
C GLY A 21 -14.46 -0.63 -30.09
N VAL A 22 -14.78 -1.74 -29.45
CA VAL A 22 -14.77 -1.86 -27.97
C VAL A 22 -13.31 -1.80 -27.56
N GLY A 23 -12.76 -0.58 -27.39
CA GLY A 23 -11.52 -0.39 -26.64
C GLY A 23 -11.68 -1.03 -25.28
N SER A 24 -10.68 -1.76 -24.81
CA SER A 24 -10.75 -2.40 -23.51
C SER A 24 -11.05 -1.34 -22.44
N ALA A 25 -11.86 -1.67 -21.44
CA ALA A 25 -12.21 -0.75 -20.35
C ALA A 25 -10.96 -0.18 -19.63
N ALA A 26 -9.82 -0.90 -19.70
CA ALA A 26 -8.54 -0.47 -19.17
C ALA A 26 -7.94 0.72 -19.95
N ASP A 27 -8.06 0.75 -21.28
CA ASP A 27 -7.53 1.85 -22.09
C ASP A 27 -8.33 3.16 -21.91
N ALA A 28 -9.62 3.06 -21.58
CA ALA A 28 -10.48 4.22 -21.34
C ALA A 28 -10.17 4.94 -20.01
N GLN A 29 -9.59 4.24 -19.03
CA GLN A 29 -9.31 4.80 -17.69
C GLN A 29 -8.09 5.73 -17.63
N VAL A 30 -7.12 5.53 -18.53
CA VAL A 30 -5.89 6.35 -18.56
C VAL A 30 -5.93 7.49 -19.60
N MET A 31 -7.07 7.68 -20.29
CA MET A 31 -7.23 8.78 -21.25
C MET A 31 -8.26 9.79 -20.72
N LYS A 32 -7.88 11.06 -20.66
CA LYS A 32 -8.76 12.17 -20.32
C LYS A 32 -8.60 13.27 -21.38
N ASP A 33 -9.71 13.66 -22.01
CA ASP A 33 -9.72 14.68 -23.06
C ASP A 33 -8.72 14.38 -24.19
N GLY A 34 -8.58 13.12 -24.57
CA GLY A 34 -7.65 12.66 -25.62
C GLY A 34 -6.17 12.67 -25.20
N LYS A 35 -5.84 12.93 -23.92
CA LYS A 35 -4.48 12.90 -23.39
C LYS A 35 -4.33 11.82 -22.34
N LEU A 36 -3.14 11.23 -22.25
CA LEU A 36 -2.81 10.31 -21.16
C LEU A 36 -2.97 11.04 -19.81
N HIS A 37 -3.76 10.46 -18.92
CA HIS A 37 -3.96 10.97 -17.56
C HIS A 37 -3.85 9.81 -16.56
N LEU A 38 -3.00 9.93 -15.55
CA LEU A 38 -2.77 8.91 -14.54
C LEU A 38 -3.31 9.34 -13.19
N ARG A 39 -4.12 8.47 -12.58
CA ARG A 39 -4.62 8.63 -11.22
C ARG A 39 -3.68 7.89 -10.27
N PHE A 40 -2.79 8.65 -9.64
CA PHE A 40 -1.88 8.12 -8.62
C PHE A 40 -2.53 8.16 -7.25
N ALA A 41 -2.22 7.15 -6.45
CA ALA A 41 -2.52 7.15 -5.02
C ALA A 41 -1.32 6.64 -4.23
N ILE A 42 -1.11 7.20 -3.03
CA ILE A 42 -0.03 6.80 -2.12
C ILE A 42 -0.60 6.55 -0.73
N ALA A 43 -0.18 5.45 -0.09
CA ALA A 43 -0.55 5.13 1.29
C ALA A 43 -0.16 6.26 2.26
N PRO A 44 -0.82 6.39 3.41
CA PRO A 44 -0.57 7.47 4.38
C PRO A 44 0.78 7.24 5.08
N LEU A 45 1.87 7.61 4.41
CA LEU A 45 3.24 7.43 4.89
C LEU A 45 3.67 8.52 5.89
N ARG A 46 2.88 9.60 6.03
CA ARG A 46 3.11 10.74 6.92
C ARG A 46 1.90 10.95 7.82
N PRO A 47 2.01 11.77 8.87
CA PRO A 47 0.92 12.00 9.81
C PRO A 47 -0.38 12.49 9.19
N THR A 48 -0.32 13.20 8.06
CA THR A 48 -1.53 13.62 7.31
C THR A 48 -1.40 13.32 5.82
N PRO A 49 -2.54 13.16 5.11
CA PRO A 49 -2.57 13.00 3.65
C PRO A 49 -1.86 14.12 2.90
N GLU A 50 -2.03 15.38 3.33
CA GLU A 50 -1.45 16.55 2.68
C GLU A 50 0.09 16.54 2.76
N ILE A 51 0.64 16.17 3.92
CA ILE A 51 2.09 16.05 4.10
C ILE A 51 2.62 14.92 3.22
N THR A 52 1.92 13.79 3.16
CA THR A 52 2.29 12.66 2.30
C THR A 52 2.32 13.09 0.83
N VAL A 53 1.23 13.71 0.34
CA VAL A 53 1.15 14.19 -1.04
C VAL A 53 2.28 15.20 -1.31
N LYS A 54 2.47 16.20 -0.46
CA LYS A 54 3.50 17.23 -0.64
C LYS A 54 4.91 16.65 -0.76
N GLU A 55 5.24 15.67 0.05
CA GLU A 55 6.60 15.08 0.05
C GLU A 55 6.86 14.16 -1.15
N PHE A 56 5.83 13.47 -1.64
CA PHE A 56 5.99 12.47 -2.70
C PHE A 56 5.52 12.95 -4.09
N ASP A 57 4.82 14.09 -4.19
CA ASP A 57 4.38 14.67 -5.47
C ASP A 57 5.53 14.83 -6.49
N PRO A 58 6.77 15.24 -6.11
CA PRO A 58 7.86 15.35 -7.07
C PRO A 58 8.16 14.04 -7.83
N LEU A 59 8.04 12.89 -7.18
CA LEU A 59 8.22 11.57 -7.83
C LEU A 59 7.12 11.32 -8.88
N PHE A 60 5.86 11.49 -8.50
CA PHE A 60 4.73 11.22 -9.40
C PHE A 60 4.68 12.21 -10.55
N LYS A 61 5.02 13.46 -10.29
CA LYS A 61 5.21 14.49 -11.32
C LYS A 61 6.30 14.09 -12.32
N TYR A 62 7.42 13.57 -11.82
CA TYR A 62 8.51 13.10 -12.67
C TYR A 62 8.06 11.91 -13.54
N VAL A 63 7.41 10.89 -12.96
CA VAL A 63 6.89 9.73 -13.71
C VAL A 63 5.89 10.16 -14.77
N ALA A 64 4.97 11.06 -14.45
CA ALA A 64 3.99 11.58 -15.41
C ALA A 64 4.67 12.36 -16.56
N ALA A 65 5.67 13.18 -16.25
CA ALA A 65 6.42 13.95 -17.25
C ALA A 65 7.20 13.06 -18.23
N GLU A 66 7.86 12.01 -17.74
CA GLU A 66 8.58 11.02 -18.58
C GLU A 66 7.64 10.26 -19.52
N LEU A 67 6.34 10.19 -19.20
CA LEU A 67 5.32 9.54 -20.01
C LEU A 67 4.53 10.52 -20.88
N GLY A 68 4.80 11.84 -20.80
CA GLY A 68 4.00 12.86 -21.45
C GLY A 68 2.55 12.92 -20.96
N ALA A 69 2.30 12.49 -19.71
CA ALA A 69 0.99 12.39 -19.11
C ALA A 69 0.68 13.58 -18.19
N THR A 70 -0.61 13.86 -18.04
CA THR A 70 -1.13 14.62 -16.89
C THR A 70 -1.44 13.65 -15.74
N TYR A 71 -1.60 14.16 -14.52
CA TYR A 71 -1.88 13.28 -13.39
C TYR A 71 -2.70 13.95 -12.29
N THR A 72 -3.24 13.12 -11.42
CA THR A 72 -3.71 13.49 -10.08
C THR A 72 -3.01 12.59 -9.07
N LEU A 73 -2.74 13.11 -7.86
CA LEU A 73 -2.17 12.36 -6.75
C LEU A 73 -3.04 12.56 -5.51
N VAL A 74 -3.40 11.46 -4.86
CA VAL A 74 -4.15 11.47 -3.60
C VAL A 74 -3.50 10.55 -2.57
N SER A 75 -3.66 10.89 -1.28
CA SER A 75 -3.36 9.99 -0.17
C SER A 75 -4.64 9.83 0.67
N PRO A 76 -5.11 8.61 0.93
CA PRO A 76 -6.28 8.38 1.79
C PRO A 76 -5.91 8.49 3.27
N GLU A 77 -6.94 8.58 4.13
CA GLU A 77 -6.79 8.65 5.59
C GLU A 77 -6.30 7.33 6.22
N SER A 78 -6.50 6.19 5.56
CA SER A 78 -6.14 4.88 6.12
C SER A 78 -5.44 3.97 5.12
N TRP A 79 -4.66 3.03 5.64
CA TRP A 79 -3.96 2.02 4.86
C TRP A 79 -4.90 1.08 4.10
N ALA A 80 -6.10 0.82 4.63
CA ALA A 80 -7.10 -0.01 3.96
C ALA A 80 -7.74 0.70 2.76
N ALA A 81 -7.95 2.01 2.85
CA ALA A 81 -8.70 2.76 1.83
C ALA A 81 -8.03 2.75 0.45
N ILE A 82 -6.69 2.74 0.37
CA ILE A 82 -5.99 2.69 -0.92
C ILE A 82 -6.19 1.35 -1.65
N SER A 83 -6.24 0.23 -0.90
CA SER A 83 -6.53 -1.10 -1.49
C SER A 83 -7.94 -1.15 -2.05
N VAL A 84 -8.91 -0.57 -1.33
CA VAL A 84 -10.31 -0.45 -1.79
C VAL A 84 -10.40 0.42 -3.05
N ALA A 85 -9.71 1.56 -3.08
CA ALA A 85 -9.69 2.45 -4.24
C ALA A 85 -9.08 1.77 -5.48
N MET A 86 -8.01 0.99 -5.30
CA MET A 86 -7.40 0.18 -6.37
C MET A 86 -8.36 -0.89 -6.86
N THR A 87 -9.00 -1.65 -5.95
CA THR A 87 -9.96 -2.70 -6.27
C THR A 87 -11.16 -2.16 -7.07
N ASN A 88 -11.62 -0.96 -6.76
CA ASN A 88 -12.76 -0.30 -7.43
C ASN A 88 -12.36 0.48 -8.70
N GLY A 89 -11.12 0.38 -9.17
CA GLY A 89 -10.67 1.04 -10.39
C GLY A 89 -10.58 2.57 -10.30
N HIS A 90 -10.41 3.12 -9.10
CA HIS A 90 -10.22 4.57 -8.89
C HIS A 90 -8.75 5.00 -8.94
N VAL A 91 -7.83 4.05 -9.03
CA VAL A 91 -6.38 4.26 -9.03
C VAL A 91 -5.76 3.51 -10.20
N ASP A 92 -4.91 4.18 -10.96
CA ASP A 92 -4.17 3.60 -12.10
C ASP A 92 -2.78 3.10 -11.67
N VAL A 93 -2.14 3.83 -10.77
CA VAL A 93 -0.86 3.42 -10.15
C VAL A 93 -0.91 3.76 -8.67
N GLY A 94 -0.74 2.74 -7.82
CA GLY A 94 -0.80 2.88 -6.37
C GLY A 94 0.54 2.58 -5.70
N TRP A 95 0.91 3.37 -4.71
CA TRP A 95 1.94 3.03 -3.73
C TRP A 95 1.25 2.47 -2.49
N LEU A 96 1.22 1.16 -2.36
CA LEU A 96 0.53 0.44 -1.30
C LEU A 96 1.52 -0.13 -0.28
N GLY A 97 1.12 -0.19 0.99
CA GLY A 97 1.81 -1.05 1.94
C GLY A 97 1.67 -2.53 1.54
N PRO A 98 2.57 -3.41 1.96
CA PRO A 98 2.58 -4.82 1.51
C PRO A 98 1.25 -5.55 1.71
N TRP A 99 0.60 -5.38 2.86
CA TRP A 99 -0.71 -5.96 3.12
C TRP A 99 -1.81 -5.38 2.23
N GLY A 100 -1.78 -4.07 2.03
CA GLY A 100 -2.68 -3.39 1.11
C GLY A 100 -2.57 -3.92 -0.31
N TYR A 101 -1.35 -4.21 -0.78
CA TYR A 101 -1.12 -4.86 -2.06
C TYR A 101 -1.72 -6.27 -2.11
N VAL A 102 -1.44 -7.11 -1.11
CA VAL A 102 -1.99 -8.48 -1.08
C VAL A 102 -3.52 -8.46 -1.12
N LEU A 103 -4.17 -7.56 -0.40
CA LEU A 103 -5.63 -7.39 -0.44
C LEU A 103 -6.12 -6.96 -1.83
N ALA A 104 -5.47 -5.98 -2.46
CA ALA A 104 -5.82 -5.54 -3.81
C ALA A 104 -5.60 -6.65 -4.85
N HIS A 105 -4.50 -7.40 -4.74
CA HIS A 105 -4.21 -8.55 -5.59
C HIS A 105 -5.31 -9.63 -5.47
N LYS A 106 -5.66 -10.02 -4.25
CA LYS A 106 -6.69 -11.04 -3.98
C LYS A 106 -8.08 -10.61 -4.48
N ASN A 107 -8.44 -9.36 -4.25
CA ASN A 107 -9.79 -8.88 -4.54
C ASN A 107 -10.01 -8.48 -6.01
N SER A 108 -8.96 -8.02 -6.70
CA SER A 108 -9.10 -7.49 -8.06
C SER A 108 -8.03 -7.98 -9.05
N GLY A 109 -7.05 -8.78 -8.59
CA GLY A 109 -5.92 -9.23 -9.41
C GLY A 109 -4.93 -8.11 -9.72
N ALA A 110 -4.86 -7.06 -8.89
CA ALA A 110 -3.85 -6.01 -9.02
C ALA A 110 -2.43 -6.59 -9.05
N GLU A 111 -1.53 -5.96 -9.79
CA GLU A 111 -0.19 -6.46 -10.06
C GLU A 111 0.85 -5.50 -9.47
N VAL A 112 1.82 -6.02 -8.69
CA VAL A 112 2.99 -5.24 -8.28
C VAL A 112 3.97 -5.15 -9.44
N ILE A 113 4.61 -3.99 -9.59
CA ILE A 113 5.62 -3.76 -10.62
C ILE A 113 6.99 -3.38 -10.04
N ALA A 114 7.02 -2.78 -8.85
CA ALA A 114 8.25 -2.43 -8.17
C ALA A 114 8.06 -2.39 -6.65
N THR A 115 9.14 -2.61 -5.92
CA THR A 115 9.21 -2.43 -4.46
C THR A 115 10.10 -1.23 -4.15
N ALA A 116 9.64 -0.35 -3.25
CA ALA A 116 10.40 0.80 -2.81
C ALA A 116 11.62 0.40 -1.97
N LYS A 117 12.73 1.13 -2.12
CA LYS A 117 13.90 1.02 -1.23
C LYS A 117 13.85 2.11 -0.15
N TYR A 118 14.13 1.71 1.07
CA TYR A 118 14.38 2.63 2.18
C TYR A 118 15.83 2.45 2.66
N ARG A 119 16.64 3.51 2.58
CA ARG A 119 18.10 3.48 2.87
C ARG A 119 18.81 2.33 2.13
N GLY A 120 18.53 2.21 0.84
CA GLY A 120 19.09 1.21 -0.07
C GLY A 120 18.50 -0.20 0.04
N LYS A 121 17.57 -0.46 0.98
CA LYS A 121 17.01 -1.80 1.23
C LYS A 121 15.56 -1.91 0.78
N PRO A 122 15.18 -2.95 0.02
CA PRO A 122 13.79 -3.23 -0.34
C PRO A 122 13.04 -4.01 0.75
N LEU A 123 13.65 -4.22 1.91
CA LEU A 123 13.13 -4.98 3.03
C LEU A 123 13.12 -4.13 4.31
N TYR A 124 12.19 -4.46 5.22
CA TYR A 124 12.09 -3.85 6.54
C TYR A 124 11.55 -4.86 7.58
N HIS A 125 11.45 -4.47 8.84
CA HIS A 125 10.98 -5.33 9.92
C HIS A 125 9.82 -4.68 10.70
N ALA A 126 8.81 -5.48 11.03
CA ALA A 126 7.84 -5.13 12.06
C ALA A 126 8.47 -5.30 13.44
N MET A 127 8.03 -4.48 14.38
CA MET A 127 8.52 -4.49 15.77
C MET A 127 7.36 -4.38 16.76
N ILE A 128 7.53 -5.02 17.92
CA ILE A 128 6.82 -4.68 19.15
C ILE A 128 7.80 -3.98 20.08
N GLU A 129 7.46 -2.76 20.43
CA GLU A 129 8.19 -1.92 21.35
C GLU A 129 7.43 -1.80 22.66
N GLY A 130 8.10 -1.42 23.73
CA GLY A 130 7.45 -1.22 25.01
C GLY A 130 8.33 -0.42 25.98
N ARG A 131 7.75 -0.05 27.13
CA ARG A 131 8.50 0.63 28.17
C ARG A 131 9.56 -0.30 28.77
N PRO A 132 10.72 0.22 29.19
CA PRO A 132 11.72 -0.57 29.90
C PRO A 132 11.19 -1.09 31.24
N GLY A 133 11.79 -2.17 31.72
CA GLY A 133 11.47 -2.72 33.07
C GLY A 133 10.18 -3.53 33.13
N LEU A 134 9.54 -3.85 32.00
CA LEU A 134 8.47 -4.84 31.98
C LEU A 134 8.99 -6.20 32.50
N PRO A 135 8.17 -6.98 33.21
CA PRO A 135 8.58 -8.26 33.78
C PRO A 135 8.64 -9.39 32.75
N ILE A 136 9.16 -9.09 31.55
CA ILE A 136 9.24 -10.01 30.42
C ILE A 136 10.64 -10.64 30.39
N LYS A 137 10.75 -11.90 30.78
CA LYS A 137 11.96 -12.74 30.65
C LYS A 137 11.84 -13.64 29.39
N LYS A 138 10.62 -14.12 29.12
CA LYS A 138 10.29 -14.99 28.00
C LYS A 138 9.18 -14.36 27.16
N TRP A 139 9.48 -14.09 25.91
CA TRP A 139 8.54 -13.48 24.97
C TRP A 139 7.87 -14.55 24.10
N PRO A 140 6.55 -14.50 23.87
CA PRO A 140 5.58 -13.51 24.38
C PRO A 140 4.92 -13.92 25.70
N GLU A 141 5.25 -15.05 26.31
CA GLU A 141 4.51 -15.69 27.39
C GLU A 141 4.36 -14.79 28.62
N ASP A 142 5.43 -14.09 29.02
CA ASP A 142 5.42 -13.20 30.19
C ASP A 142 4.71 -11.86 29.91
N ALA A 143 4.26 -11.63 28.69
CA ALA A 143 3.56 -10.40 28.33
C ALA A 143 2.02 -10.47 28.56
N LYS A 144 1.51 -11.59 29.12
CA LYS A 144 0.08 -11.76 29.38
C LYS A 144 -0.46 -10.67 30.32
N GLY A 145 -1.60 -10.09 29.95
CA GLY A 145 -2.27 -9.05 30.72
C GLY A 145 -1.67 -7.65 30.56
N LEU A 146 -0.58 -7.49 29.80
CA LEU A 146 -0.03 -6.16 29.51
C LEU A 146 -0.92 -5.42 28.51
N LYS A 147 -0.85 -4.09 28.52
CA LYS A 147 -1.52 -3.22 27.57
C LYS A 147 -0.79 -3.22 26.24
N LEU A 148 -1.41 -3.78 25.19
CA LEU A 148 -0.89 -3.82 23.83
C LEU A 148 -1.70 -2.93 22.88
N SER A 149 -1.02 -2.00 22.19
CA SER A 149 -1.62 -1.17 21.15
C SER A 149 -1.05 -1.54 19.78
N LEU A 150 -1.89 -2.01 18.86
CA LEU A 150 -1.55 -2.22 17.46
C LEU A 150 -2.11 -1.09 16.58
N SER A 151 -1.61 -0.98 15.34
CA SER A 151 -2.12 -0.03 14.36
C SER A 151 -3.47 -0.49 13.76
N ASP A 152 -3.94 0.20 12.73
CA ASP A 152 -5.15 -0.20 12.01
C ASP A 152 -4.96 -1.51 11.24
N ARG A 153 -6.08 -2.21 10.97
CA ARG A 153 -6.09 -3.54 10.33
C ARG A 153 -5.57 -3.57 8.88
N GLY A 154 -5.47 -2.44 8.24
CA GLY A 154 -4.86 -2.32 6.91
C GLY A 154 -3.34 -2.21 6.94
N ASN A 155 -2.74 -2.02 8.13
CA ASN A 155 -1.31 -1.82 8.27
C ASN A 155 -0.56 -3.16 8.39
N THR A 156 0.49 -3.34 7.57
CA THR A 156 1.31 -4.56 7.54
C THR A 156 2.04 -4.78 8.85
N SER A 157 3.03 -3.93 9.14
CA SER A 157 3.92 -4.09 10.30
C SER A 157 3.30 -3.64 11.61
N GLY A 158 2.31 -2.76 11.53
CA GLY A 158 1.62 -2.25 12.70
C GLY A 158 0.48 -3.16 13.20
N TRP A 159 -0.06 -4.00 12.32
CA TRP A 159 -1.16 -4.89 12.71
C TRP A 159 -0.98 -6.33 12.20
N LEU A 160 -0.95 -6.56 10.89
CA LEU A 160 -1.00 -7.93 10.35
C LEU A 160 0.12 -8.82 10.89
N ILE A 161 1.36 -8.37 10.79
CA ILE A 161 2.53 -9.21 11.11
C ILE A 161 2.61 -9.51 12.60
N PRO A 162 2.50 -8.56 13.55
CA PRO A 162 2.46 -8.89 14.97
C PRO A 162 1.22 -9.71 15.35
N TYR A 163 0.05 -9.42 14.75
CA TYR A 163 -1.16 -10.19 14.99
C TYR A 163 -1.00 -11.65 14.55
N SER A 164 -0.53 -11.90 13.32
CA SER A 164 -0.30 -13.25 12.81
C SER A 164 0.78 -13.99 13.61
N TYR A 165 1.81 -13.28 14.08
CA TYR A 165 2.80 -13.87 14.99
C TYR A 165 2.15 -14.40 16.28
N PHE A 166 1.32 -13.62 16.96
CA PHE A 166 0.63 -14.08 18.16
C PHE A 166 -0.30 -15.27 17.86
N VAL A 167 -1.07 -15.21 16.78
CA VAL A 167 -1.94 -16.32 16.37
C VAL A 167 -1.14 -17.59 16.08
N SER A 168 0.03 -17.49 15.45
CA SER A 168 0.93 -18.65 15.20
C SER A 168 1.46 -19.29 16.49
N GLN A 169 1.54 -18.52 17.57
CA GLN A 169 1.90 -19.01 18.92
C GLN A 169 0.67 -19.53 19.71
N GLY A 170 -0.50 -19.65 19.07
CA GLY A 170 -1.74 -20.05 19.74
C GLY A 170 -2.34 -18.96 20.65
N ILE A 171 -1.90 -17.72 20.51
CA ILE A 171 -2.33 -16.58 21.31
C ILE A 171 -3.40 -15.80 20.56
N ASP A 172 -4.57 -15.63 21.17
CA ASP A 172 -5.57 -14.64 20.76
C ASP A 172 -5.24 -13.30 21.43
N PRO A 173 -4.78 -12.27 20.68
CA PRO A 173 -4.36 -11.01 21.31
C PRO A 173 -5.44 -10.34 22.15
N ALA A 174 -6.69 -10.41 21.74
CA ALA A 174 -7.81 -9.79 22.45
C ALA A 174 -8.11 -10.45 23.82
N LYS A 175 -7.70 -11.73 24.02
CA LYS A 175 -7.86 -12.45 25.27
C LYS A 175 -6.60 -12.46 26.12
N PHE A 176 -5.44 -12.27 25.48
CA PHE A 176 -4.15 -12.39 26.13
C PHE A 176 -3.65 -11.05 26.69
N PHE A 177 -3.94 -9.94 25.99
CA PHE A 177 -3.54 -8.58 26.35
C PHE A 177 -4.75 -7.71 26.76
N GLU A 178 -4.50 -6.61 27.45
CA GLU A 178 -5.39 -5.46 27.40
C GLU A 178 -5.24 -4.82 26.02
N TYR A 179 -5.97 -5.36 25.04
CA TYR A 179 -5.75 -5.13 23.62
C TYR A 179 -6.52 -3.91 23.11
N ARG A 180 -5.84 -3.11 22.26
CA ARG A 180 -6.44 -2.08 21.43
C ARG A 180 -5.76 -2.00 20.07
N GLU A 181 -6.46 -1.45 19.09
CA GLU A 181 -5.97 -1.25 17.72
C GLU A 181 -6.42 0.10 17.15
N GLY A 182 -5.84 0.49 15.98
CA GLY A 182 -6.20 1.72 15.28
C GLY A 182 -5.25 2.90 15.54
N ALA A 183 -4.22 2.74 16.39
CA ALA A 183 -3.27 3.80 16.65
C ALA A 183 -2.25 3.98 15.50
N THR A 184 -1.75 5.19 15.31
CA THR A 184 -0.57 5.41 14.47
C THR A 184 0.70 4.97 15.20
N PHE A 185 1.81 4.76 14.47
CA PHE A 185 3.10 4.44 15.10
C PHE A 185 3.55 5.52 16.08
N GLY A 186 3.39 6.80 15.72
CA GLY A 186 3.71 7.93 16.61
C GLY A 186 2.88 7.88 17.89
N ASN A 187 1.57 7.61 17.79
CA ASN A 187 0.70 7.48 18.96
C ASN A 187 1.08 6.29 19.82
N ASN A 188 1.44 5.14 19.23
CA ASN A 188 1.93 3.98 19.98
C ASN A 188 3.17 4.34 20.81
N VAL A 189 4.17 4.96 20.20
CA VAL A 189 5.40 5.40 20.87
C VAL A 189 5.10 6.41 21.98
N MET A 190 4.27 7.40 21.70
CA MET A 190 3.89 8.40 22.70
C MET A 190 3.19 7.77 23.90
N MET A 191 2.25 6.85 23.69
CA MET A 191 1.56 6.13 24.76
C MET A 191 2.53 5.30 25.60
N ILE A 192 3.52 4.64 24.98
CA ILE A 192 4.58 3.90 25.70
C ILE A 192 5.40 4.83 26.58
N GLN A 193 5.86 5.96 26.02
CA GLN A 193 6.70 6.92 26.76
C GLN A 193 5.95 7.58 27.94
N GLN A 194 4.64 7.73 27.83
CA GLN A 194 3.75 8.29 28.85
C GLN A 194 3.23 7.22 29.84
N GLY A 195 3.53 5.94 29.64
CA GLY A 195 3.05 4.84 30.49
C GLY A 195 1.55 4.51 30.31
N LEU A 196 0.93 5.01 29.23
CA LEU A 196 -0.47 4.76 28.90
C LEU A 196 -0.66 3.39 28.21
N SER A 197 0.39 2.88 27.54
CA SER A 197 0.50 1.53 27.02
C SER A 197 1.80 0.89 27.50
N ASP A 198 1.79 -0.44 27.68
CA ASP A 198 3.00 -1.19 28.01
C ASP A 198 3.78 -1.54 26.74
N LEU A 199 3.05 -1.94 25.70
CA LEU A 199 3.57 -2.40 24.42
C LEU A 199 2.83 -1.71 23.27
N GLY A 200 3.52 -1.56 22.13
CA GLY A 200 2.94 -1.02 20.90
C GLY A 200 3.68 -1.49 19.67
N SER A 201 2.98 -1.54 18.56
CA SER A 201 3.59 -1.88 17.27
C SER A 201 4.33 -0.69 16.65
N ASN A 202 5.42 -1.00 15.97
CA ASN A 202 6.22 -0.09 15.16
C ASN A 202 6.90 -0.86 14.02
N MET A 203 7.81 -0.21 13.30
CA MET A 203 8.70 -0.78 12.30
C MET A 203 10.10 -0.17 12.44
N ASP A 204 11.13 -0.89 12.00
CA ASP A 204 12.54 -0.47 12.13
C ASP A 204 12.80 0.88 11.49
N ARG A 205 12.34 1.09 10.24
CA ARG A 205 12.50 2.36 9.51
C ARG A 205 11.76 3.52 10.19
N GLY A 206 10.58 3.29 10.76
CA GLY A 206 9.84 4.29 11.52
C GLY A 206 10.54 4.64 12.83
N ARG A 207 11.00 3.63 13.57
CA ARG A 207 11.78 3.83 14.80
C ARG A 207 13.03 4.67 14.55
N TYR A 208 13.81 4.37 13.50
CA TYR A 208 15.01 5.15 13.18
C TYR A 208 14.67 6.61 12.89
N GLY A 209 13.66 6.87 12.08
CA GLY A 209 13.22 8.24 11.77
C GLY A 209 12.76 9.00 13.00
N MET A 210 11.99 8.36 13.89
CA MET A 210 11.51 8.97 15.13
C MET A 210 12.64 9.26 16.13
N ILE A 211 13.67 8.40 16.19
CA ILE A 211 14.87 8.65 17.02
C ILE A 211 15.63 9.87 16.48
N GLU A 212 15.85 9.94 15.16
CA GLU A 212 16.53 11.06 14.50
C GLU A 212 15.77 12.38 14.68
N ALA A 213 14.43 12.32 14.67
CA ALA A 213 13.57 13.48 14.92
C ALA A 213 13.45 13.86 16.41
N GLY A 214 14.03 13.06 17.32
CA GLY A 214 13.92 13.27 18.78
C GLY A 214 12.54 12.91 19.38
N GLU A 215 11.69 12.22 18.60
CA GLU A 215 10.36 11.78 19.05
C GLU A 215 10.42 10.53 19.93
N ILE A 216 11.43 9.68 19.74
CA ILE A 216 11.73 8.53 20.61
C ILE A 216 12.98 8.81 21.45
N ASP A 217 12.83 8.70 22.76
CA ASP A 217 13.96 8.48 23.66
C ASP A 217 14.26 6.97 23.73
N PRO A 218 15.41 6.48 23.19
CA PRO A 218 15.73 5.06 23.19
C PRO A 218 15.86 4.45 24.60
N LYS A 219 16.05 5.30 25.63
CA LYS A 219 16.08 4.88 27.04
C LYS A 219 14.68 4.60 27.60
N LYS A 220 13.63 5.18 26.99
CA LYS A 220 12.23 5.02 27.40
C LYS A 220 11.45 4.03 26.55
N VAL A 221 12.01 3.57 25.43
CA VAL A 221 11.35 2.64 24.48
C VAL A 221 12.31 1.55 24.08
N LYS A 222 12.02 0.31 24.51
CA LYS A 222 12.79 -0.91 24.22
C LYS A 222 12.06 -1.76 23.17
N VAL A 223 12.82 -2.42 22.28
CA VAL A 223 12.29 -3.44 21.36
C VAL A 223 12.21 -4.79 22.09
N TYR A 224 11.03 -5.42 22.07
CA TYR A 224 10.77 -6.73 22.65
C TYR A 224 10.69 -7.83 21.60
N TRP A 225 10.27 -7.49 20.38
CA TRP A 225 10.18 -8.43 19.27
C TRP A 225 10.44 -7.74 17.94
N THR A 226 11.02 -8.49 17.01
CA THR A 226 11.27 -8.07 15.62
C THR A 226 10.89 -9.24 14.69
N SER A 227 10.20 -8.95 13.62
CA SER A 227 9.80 -9.95 12.62
C SER A 227 10.97 -10.42 11.76
N ASN A 228 10.77 -11.49 11.01
CA ASN A 228 11.56 -11.77 9.81
C ASN A 228 11.48 -10.58 8.84
N PRO A 229 12.43 -10.47 7.87
CA PRO A 229 12.38 -9.44 6.84
C PRO A 229 11.06 -9.49 6.05
N LEU A 230 10.51 -8.32 5.78
CA LEU A 230 9.27 -8.13 5.02
C LEU A 230 9.59 -7.34 3.74
N PRO A 231 8.95 -7.63 2.60
CA PRO A 231 9.06 -6.77 1.43
C PRO A 231 8.57 -5.36 1.77
N ASN A 232 9.23 -4.35 1.19
CA ASN A 232 8.81 -2.96 1.37
C ASN A 232 7.57 -2.63 0.52
N ASP A 233 7.15 -1.37 0.54
CA ASP A 233 5.91 -0.91 -0.10
C ASP A 233 5.91 -1.19 -1.61
N ALA A 234 4.75 -1.58 -2.12
CA ALA A 234 4.51 -2.03 -3.49
C ALA A 234 4.04 -0.88 -4.38
N ILE A 235 4.67 -0.71 -5.53
CA ILE A 235 4.10 0.07 -6.63
C ILE A 235 3.24 -0.89 -7.45
N THR A 236 1.95 -0.58 -7.56
CA THR A 236 0.91 -1.51 -7.98
C THR A 236 0.06 -0.90 -9.10
N VAL A 237 -0.37 -1.73 -10.05
CA VAL A 237 -1.29 -1.37 -11.12
C VAL A 237 -2.50 -2.31 -11.12
N PRO A 238 -3.68 -1.92 -11.66
CA PRO A 238 -4.83 -2.81 -11.79
C PRO A 238 -4.54 -4.00 -12.72
N LYS A 239 -5.28 -5.09 -12.54
CA LYS A 239 -5.30 -6.20 -13.51
C LYS A 239 -5.68 -5.70 -14.90
N GLY A 240 -4.92 -6.12 -15.92
CA GLY A 240 -5.16 -5.72 -17.30
C GLY A 240 -4.74 -4.28 -17.62
N PHE A 241 -3.97 -3.63 -16.76
CA PHE A 241 -3.36 -2.34 -17.06
C PHE A 241 -2.50 -2.45 -18.34
N ASN A 242 -2.50 -1.41 -19.16
CA ASN A 242 -1.77 -1.40 -20.42
C ASN A 242 -0.31 -1.87 -20.24
N SER A 243 0.09 -2.94 -20.92
CA SER A 243 1.36 -3.63 -20.70
C SER A 243 2.58 -2.81 -21.07
N GLU A 244 2.48 -1.98 -22.14
CA GLU A 244 3.56 -1.08 -22.54
C GLU A 244 3.75 0.04 -21.51
N LEU A 245 2.66 0.64 -21.04
CA LEU A 245 2.69 1.68 -20.03
C LEU A 245 3.20 1.13 -18.69
N LYS A 246 2.77 -0.08 -18.30
CA LYS A 246 3.29 -0.80 -17.13
C LYS A 246 4.81 -0.95 -17.17
N THR A 247 5.33 -1.42 -18.29
CA THR A 247 6.78 -1.61 -18.51
C THR A 247 7.53 -0.29 -18.47
N LYS A 248 6.99 0.77 -19.09
CA LYS A 248 7.60 2.12 -19.03
C LYS A 248 7.66 2.65 -17.62
N ILE A 249 6.56 2.56 -16.85
CA ILE A 249 6.51 3.03 -15.44
C ILE A 249 7.53 2.27 -14.60
N GLN A 250 7.58 0.93 -14.69
CA GLN A 250 8.56 0.11 -13.98
C GLN A 250 9.99 0.55 -14.32
N LYS A 251 10.30 0.70 -15.62
CA LYS A 251 11.64 1.12 -16.08
C LYS A 251 12.02 2.49 -15.55
N ILE A 252 11.11 3.47 -15.59
CA ILE A 252 11.34 4.83 -15.05
C ILE A 252 11.72 4.75 -13.57
N LEU A 253 10.93 4.03 -12.77
CA LEU A 253 11.15 3.92 -11.33
C LEU A 253 12.47 3.20 -10.98
N VAL A 254 12.72 2.05 -11.60
CA VAL A 254 13.87 1.20 -11.31
C VAL A 254 15.20 1.83 -11.81
N SER A 255 15.15 2.67 -12.84
CA SER A 255 16.33 3.35 -13.37
C SER A 255 16.74 4.61 -12.60
N LEU A 256 15.96 5.04 -11.60
CA LEU A 256 16.33 6.19 -10.77
C LEU A 256 17.61 5.90 -9.97
N SER A 257 18.59 6.79 -10.08
CA SER A 257 19.72 6.78 -9.13
C SER A 257 19.23 7.06 -7.71
N GLU A 258 19.94 6.56 -6.71
CA GLU A 258 19.57 6.78 -5.30
C GLU A 258 19.46 8.26 -4.95
N GLU A 259 20.40 9.08 -5.43
CA GLU A 259 20.41 10.52 -5.22
C GLU A 259 19.16 11.19 -5.82
N LYS A 260 18.85 10.87 -7.10
CA LYS A 260 17.66 11.41 -7.78
C LYS A 260 16.37 10.97 -7.11
N ALA A 261 16.28 9.70 -6.73
CA ALA A 261 15.11 9.17 -6.01
C ALA A 261 14.92 9.86 -4.66
N GLN A 262 16.00 10.01 -3.88
CA GLN A 262 15.97 10.67 -2.57
C GLN A 262 15.55 12.14 -2.65
N SER A 263 15.93 12.85 -3.72
CA SER A 263 15.52 14.25 -3.92
C SER A 263 14.02 14.42 -4.24
N MET A 264 13.34 13.35 -4.62
CA MET A 264 11.92 13.36 -5.02
C MET A 264 11.00 12.63 -4.05
N MET A 265 11.53 11.96 -3.05
CA MET A 265 10.76 11.18 -2.08
C MET A 265 11.06 11.63 -0.66
N GLY A 266 10.12 11.41 0.23
CA GLY A 266 10.30 11.73 1.65
C GLY A 266 11.49 11.00 2.28
N ALA A 267 11.93 11.49 3.43
CA ALA A 267 13.15 11.09 4.12
C ALA A 267 13.32 9.56 4.21
N GLY A 268 14.48 9.08 3.73
CA GLY A 268 14.90 7.69 3.78
C GLY A 268 14.55 6.86 2.55
N TYR A 269 13.54 7.21 1.76
CA TYR A 269 13.27 6.52 0.50
C TYR A 269 14.26 6.94 -0.59
N ASN A 270 14.87 5.98 -1.29
CA ASN A 270 15.96 6.26 -2.23
C ASN A 270 16.00 5.32 -3.44
N GLY A 271 14.86 4.85 -3.93
CA GLY A 271 14.77 4.11 -5.18
C GLY A 271 13.80 2.94 -5.15
N PHE A 272 13.91 2.11 -6.19
CA PHE A 272 13.02 0.97 -6.41
C PHE A 272 13.81 -0.22 -6.95
N VAL A 273 13.27 -1.43 -6.74
CA VAL A 273 13.68 -2.67 -7.40
C VAL A 273 12.47 -3.26 -8.12
N PRO A 274 12.66 -4.02 -9.23
CA PRO A 274 11.57 -4.78 -9.82
C PRO A 274 10.95 -5.72 -8.79
N ALA A 275 9.65 -5.96 -8.87
CA ALA A 275 8.97 -6.87 -7.98
C ALA A 275 7.90 -7.69 -8.70
N THR A 276 7.61 -8.86 -8.14
CA THR A 276 6.57 -9.80 -8.55
C THR A 276 5.69 -10.14 -7.37
N ASN A 277 4.56 -10.82 -7.62
CA ASN A 277 3.68 -11.28 -6.55
C ASN A 277 4.39 -12.20 -5.55
N ASP A 278 5.35 -13.02 -6.03
CA ASP A 278 6.07 -13.98 -5.20
C ASP A 278 6.89 -13.29 -4.08
N ASP A 279 7.36 -12.06 -4.32
CA ASP A 279 8.06 -11.28 -3.30
C ASP A 279 7.18 -10.96 -2.09
N TYR A 280 5.84 -11.00 -2.26
CA TYR A 280 4.84 -10.69 -1.23
C TYR A 280 4.19 -11.94 -0.62
N GLU A 281 4.64 -13.14 -0.99
CA GLU A 281 4.15 -14.41 -0.43
C GLU A 281 4.23 -14.46 1.12
N PRO A 282 5.29 -13.94 1.78
CA PRO A 282 5.33 -13.91 3.25
C PRO A 282 4.19 -13.10 3.88
N ILE A 283 3.73 -12.05 3.20
CA ILE A 283 2.60 -11.21 3.66
C ILE A 283 1.28 -11.95 3.46
N GLU A 284 1.12 -12.65 2.33
CA GLU A 284 -0.05 -13.49 2.09
C GLU A 284 -0.12 -14.62 3.12
N ALA A 285 1.00 -15.28 3.41
CA ALA A 285 1.08 -16.34 4.43
C ALA A 285 0.66 -15.82 5.81
N ALA A 286 1.08 -14.61 6.20
CA ALA A 286 0.64 -13.98 7.44
C ALA A 286 -0.88 -13.74 7.46
N GLY A 287 -1.47 -13.32 6.34
CA GLY A 287 -2.92 -13.18 6.19
C GLY A 287 -3.69 -14.49 6.37
N LYS A 288 -3.15 -15.61 5.83
CA LYS A 288 -3.71 -16.95 6.02
C LYS A 288 -3.63 -17.39 7.49
N VAL A 289 -2.48 -17.18 8.16
CA VAL A 289 -2.32 -17.48 9.60
C VAL A 289 -3.31 -16.68 10.44
N ALA A 290 -3.52 -15.42 10.11
CA ALA A 290 -4.50 -14.56 10.78
C ALA A 290 -5.98 -14.88 10.40
N LYS A 291 -6.23 -15.85 9.49
CA LYS A 291 -7.56 -16.29 9.01
C LYS A 291 -8.35 -15.15 8.36
N LEU A 292 -7.69 -14.35 7.55
CA LEU A 292 -8.31 -13.21 6.88
C LEU A 292 -8.80 -13.55 5.45
N PHE A 293 -8.45 -14.70 4.94
CA PHE A 293 -8.97 -15.36 3.71
C PHE A 293 -8.61 -16.84 3.65
#